data_9cd41ffe84b954820fc491d26a800030
#
_entry.id   9cd41ffe84b954820fc491d26a800030
#
_cell.length_a   1.000
_cell.length_b   1.000
_cell.length_c   1.000
_cell.angle_alpha   90.00
_cell.angle_beta   90.00
_cell.angle_gamma   90.00
#
_symmetry.space_group_name_H-M   'P 1'
#
loop_
_entity.id
_entity.type
_entity.pdbx_description
1 polymer ?
#
loop_
_entity_poly.entity_id
_entity_poly.type
_entity_poly.pdbx_seq_one_letter_code
_entity_poly.pdbx_strand_id
1 'polypeptide(L)'
;MTREQPARGRIRPAKMDDYKEHLRRLAVHDDALLEMIAAAGSSFVTSVMDQRTEALLRIAAAIVVNAAPSSFQHAVAHALAAGATSDEIVATLDAVTPVTGAARVVQCVPKVALALGYDVEAALELLDP
;
A
#
# COMPACT_ATOMS: atom_id res chain seq x y z
N MET A 1 -32.24 -19.04 -18.65
CA MET A 1 -31.72 -18.65 -18.52
C MET A 1 -31.14 -18.26 -17.99
N THR A 2 -30.90 -18.21 -17.76
CA THR A 2 -30.40 -17.61 -17.33
C THR A 2 -29.42 -17.32 -17.18
N ARG A 3 -29.01 -16.96 -17.40
CA ARG A 3 -28.10 -16.44 -17.28
C ARG A 3 -27.54 -15.95 -16.50
N GLU A 4 -26.95 -16.08 -16.47
CA GLU A 4 -26.47 -15.48 -15.79
C GLU A 4 -25.94 -14.60 -15.83
N GLN A 5 -25.96 -14.28 -15.79
CA GLN A 5 -25.56 -13.17 -15.80
C GLN A 5 -24.66 -12.82 -15.03
N PRO A 6 -23.83 -12.20 -15.47
CA PRO A 6 -22.85 -11.73 -14.70
C PRO A 6 -23.47 -11.30 -13.49
N ALA A 7 -23.00 -11.72 -12.50
CA ALA A 7 -23.57 -11.38 -11.35
C ALA A 7 -23.67 -9.93 -11.23
N ARG A 8 -24.80 -9.43 -11.24
CA ARG A 8 -24.93 -8.11 -11.01
C ARG A 8 -24.64 -7.78 -9.67
N GLY A 9 -24.08 -6.65 -9.37
CA GLY A 9 -23.68 -6.20 -8.07
C GLY A 9 -22.39 -6.80 -7.61
N ARG A 10 -21.89 -7.76 -8.31
CA ARG A 10 -20.63 -8.36 -8.00
C ARG A 10 -19.55 -7.62 -8.74
N ILE A 11 -18.40 -7.46 -8.09
CA ILE A 11 -17.26 -6.87 -8.76
C ILE A 11 -16.81 -7.82 -9.84
N ARG A 12 -16.82 -7.37 -11.06
CA ARG A 12 -16.33 -8.20 -12.13
C ARG A 12 -14.87 -7.87 -12.42
N PRO A 13 -14.13 -8.84 -12.95
CA PRO A 13 -12.75 -8.59 -13.29
C PRO A 13 -12.65 -7.45 -14.30
N ALA A 14 -11.58 -6.68 -14.22
CA ALA A 14 -11.34 -5.62 -15.19
C ALA A 14 -11.23 -6.21 -16.58
N LYS A 15 -11.83 -5.55 -17.56
CA LYS A 15 -11.70 -5.94 -18.94
C LYS A 15 -10.33 -5.58 -19.46
N MET A 16 -9.90 -6.26 -20.53
CA MET A 16 -8.62 -5.98 -21.12
C MET A 16 -8.42 -4.52 -21.46
N ASP A 17 -9.48 -3.81 -21.86
CA ASP A 17 -9.38 -2.42 -22.27
C ASP A 17 -9.58 -1.44 -21.12
N ASP A 18 -10.01 -1.89 -19.94
CA ASP A 18 -10.25 -1.00 -18.81
C ASP A 18 -8.99 -0.26 -18.39
N TYR A 19 -7.85 -0.94 -18.39
CA TYR A 19 -6.61 -0.30 -17.98
C TYR A 19 -6.18 0.78 -18.97
N LYS A 20 -6.46 0.59 -20.25
CA LYS A 20 -6.09 1.57 -21.28
C LYS A 20 -6.89 2.86 -21.13
N GLU A 21 -8.17 2.72 -20.87
CA GLU A 21 -9.02 3.88 -20.63
C GLU A 21 -8.58 4.62 -19.38
N HIS A 22 -8.30 3.89 -18.32
CA HIS A 22 -7.86 4.48 -17.06
C HIS A 22 -6.51 5.19 -17.24
N LEU A 23 -5.56 4.55 -17.94
CA LEU A 23 -4.28 5.16 -18.24
C LEU A 23 -4.45 6.46 -19.03
N ARG A 24 -5.35 6.45 -20.00
CA ARG A 24 -5.56 7.65 -20.81
C ARG A 24 -6.08 8.80 -19.95
N ARG A 25 -7.03 8.53 -19.05
CA ARG A 25 -7.54 9.56 -18.16
C ARG A 25 -6.47 10.12 -17.24
N LEU A 26 -5.62 9.25 -16.70
CA LEU A 26 -4.50 9.70 -15.88
C LEU A 26 -3.50 10.52 -16.70
N ALA A 27 -3.22 10.07 -17.93
CA ALA A 27 -2.23 10.73 -18.78
C ALA A 27 -2.63 12.14 -19.19
N VAL A 28 -3.94 12.39 -19.37
CA VAL A 28 -4.41 13.73 -19.70
C VAL A 28 -4.67 14.58 -18.45
N HIS A 29 -4.30 14.08 -17.29
CA HIS A 29 -4.42 14.80 -16.02
C HIS A 29 -5.88 15.16 -15.74
N ASP A 30 -6.74 14.14 -15.74
CA ASP A 30 -8.17 14.32 -15.45
C ASP A 30 -8.31 14.75 -13.99
N ASP A 31 -8.50 16.05 -13.76
CA ASP A 31 -8.53 16.60 -12.41
C ASP A 31 -9.62 15.98 -11.56
N ALA A 32 -10.80 15.77 -12.12
CA ALA A 32 -11.91 15.21 -11.36
C ALA A 32 -11.59 13.79 -10.90
N LEU A 33 -10.98 12.99 -11.77
CA LEU A 33 -10.58 11.64 -11.42
C LEU A 33 -9.51 11.65 -10.35
N LEU A 34 -8.48 12.46 -10.51
CA LEU A 34 -7.36 12.52 -9.57
C LEU A 34 -7.82 13.00 -8.20
N GLU A 35 -8.70 13.99 -8.15
CA GLU A 35 -9.24 14.47 -6.88
C GLU A 35 -10.08 13.41 -6.19
N MET A 36 -10.86 12.67 -6.96
CA MET A 36 -11.67 11.59 -6.39
C MET A 36 -10.78 10.49 -5.82
N ILE A 37 -9.74 10.10 -6.53
CA ILE A 37 -8.81 9.08 -6.06
C ILE A 37 -8.13 9.53 -4.76
N ALA A 38 -7.69 10.79 -4.72
CA ALA A 38 -7.01 11.32 -3.55
C ALA A 38 -7.92 11.39 -2.33
N ALA A 39 -9.19 11.74 -2.53
CA ALA A 39 -10.12 11.94 -1.43
C ALA A 39 -10.80 10.66 -0.96
N ALA A 40 -11.18 9.79 -1.89
CA ALA A 40 -12.05 8.65 -1.59
C ALA A 40 -11.49 7.31 -2.06
N GLY A 41 -10.34 7.31 -2.73
CA GLY A 41 -9.78 6.08 -3.27
C GLY A 41 -10.27 5.80 -4.67
N SER A 42 -9.79 4.68 -5.21
CA SER A 42 -9.99 4.35 -6.61
C SER A 42 -10.88 3.13 -6.75
N SER A 43 -11.98 3.27 -7.47
CA SER A 43 -12.82 2.12 -7.78
C SER A 43 -12.10 1.13 -8.70
N PHE A 44 -11.18 1.63 -9.53
CA PHE A 44 -10.36 0.77 -10.37
C PHE A 44 -9.49 -0.14 -9.50
N VAL A 45 -8.83 0.43 -8.49
CA VAL A 45 -8.02 -0.36 -7.56
C VAL A 45 -8.87 -1.43 -6.89
N THR A 46 -10.06 -1.06 -6.40
CA THR A 46 -10.94 -1.99 -5.72
C THR A 46 -11.35 -3.16 -6.61
N SER A 47 -11.47 -2.92 -7.92
CA SER A 47 -11.89 -3.97 -8.85
C SER A 47 -10.77 -4.93 -9.22
N VAL A 48 -9.49 -4.55 -9.04
CA VAL A 48 -8.37 -5.39 -9.49
C VAL A 48 -7.42 -5.81 -8.38
N MET A 49 -7.45 -5.15 -7.22
CA MET A 49 -6.55 -5.48 -6.11
C MET A 49 -7.34 -5.68 -4.84
N ASP A 50 -6.92 -6.62 -4.00
CA ASP A 50 -7.52 -6.75 -2.69
C ASP A 50 -6.99 -5.66 -1.76
N GLN A 51 -7.68 -5.46 -0.64
CA GLN A 51 -7.36 -4.39 0.28
C GLN A 51 -6.00 -4.57 0.93
N ARG A 52 -5.62 -5.82 1.18
CA ARG A 52 -4.32 -6.12 1.78
C ARG A 52 -3.18 -5.71 0.85
N THR A 53 -3.28 -6.06 -0.43
CA THR A 53 -2.28 -5.69 -1.41
C THR A 53 -2.15 -4.18 -1.52
N GLU A 54 -3.27 -3.48 -1.61
CA GLU A 54 -3.27 -2.03 -1.68
C GLU A 54 -2.60 -1.41 -0.46
N ALA A 55 -2.91 -1.93 0.73
CA ALA A 55 -2.34 -1.41 1.97
C ALA A 55 -0.83 -1.60 2.02
N LEU A 56 -0.34 -2.75 1.56
CA LEU A 56 1.10 -3.00 1.52
C LEU A 56 1.81 -2.08 0.52
N LEU A 57 1.16 -1.78 -0.62
CA LEU A 57 1.70 -0.82 -1.57
C LEU A 57 1.85 0.57 -0.96
N ARG A 58 0.91 0.99 -0.11
CA ARG A 58 0.99 2.28 0.56
C ARG A 58 2.18 2.35 1.51
N ILE A 59 2.44 1.25 2.22
CA ILE A 59 3.61 1.18 3.09
C ILE A 59 4.89 1.26 2.24
N ALA A 60 4.94 0.51 1.13
CA ALA A 60 6.08 0.56 0.24
C ALA A 60 6.35 1.98 -0.26
N ALA A 61 5.30 2.69 -0.65
CA ALA A 61 5.43 4.07 -1.10
C ALA A 61 5.94 4.98 0.02
N ALA A 62 5.45 4.78 1.25
CA ALA A 62 5.88 5.56 2.39
C ALA A 62 7.38 5.38 2.66
N ILE A 63 7.88 4.16 2.50
CA ILE A 63 9.31 3.88 2.65
C ILE A 63 10.11 4.65 1.61
N VAL A 64 9.68 4.59 0.35
CA VAL A 64 10.41 5.21 -0.75
C VAL A 64 10.52 6.72 -0.55
N VAL A 65 9.46 7.37 -0.07
CA VAL A 65 9.48 8.82 0.14
C VAL A 65 9.98 9.21 1.53
N ASN A 66 10.34 8.24 2.36
CA ASN A 66 10.80 8.48 3.73
C ASN A 66 9.78 9.32 4.51
N ALA A 67 8.56 8.81 4.57
CA ALA A 67 7.45 9.50 5.19
C ALA A 67 7.67 9.74 6.69
N ALA A 68 6.89 10.64 7.27
CA ALA A 68 6.96 10.93 8.70
C ALA A 68 6.49 9.73 9.52
N PRO A 69 6.93 9.62 10.79
CA PRO A 69 6.49 8.51 11.65
C PRO A 69 4.98 8.36 11.76
N SER A 70 4.25 9.47 11.81
CA SER A 70 2.78 9.40 11.91
C SER A 70 2.16 8.78 10.66
N SER A 71 2.74 9.01 9.49
CA SER A 71 2.27 8.38 8.26
C SER A 71 2.47 6.88 8.29
N PHE A 72 3.60 6.41 8.83
CA PHE A 72 3.84 4.98 8.99
C PHE A 72 2.86 4.37 9.98
N GLN A 73 2.59 5.04 11.10
CA GLN A 73 1.63 4.52 12.05
C GLN A 73 0.26 4.34 11.42
N HIS A 74 -0.17 5.32 10.64
CA HIS A 74 -1.45 5.25 9.96
C HIS A 74 -1.47 4.13 8.91
N ALA A 75 -0.43 4.05 8.08
CA ALA A 75 -0.36 3.07 7.02
C ALA A 75 -0.29 1.64 7.56
N VAL A 76 0.49 1.42 8.63
CA VAL A 76 0.61 0.11 9.25
C VAL A 76 -0.70 -0.31 9.91
N ALA A 77 -1.36 0.60 10.63
CA ALA A 77 -2.65 0.30 11.24
C ALA A 77 -3.68 -0.09 10.16
N HIS A 78 -3.68 0.64 9.06
CA HIS A 78 -4.57 0.35 7.94
C HIS A 78 -4.28 -1.03 7.34
N ALA A 79 -3.01 -1.38 7.19
CA ALA A 79 -2.62 -2.66 6.62
C ALA A 79 -3.03 -3.82 7.53
N LEU A 80 -2.81 -3.69 8.84
CA LEU A 80 -3.21 -4.72 9.78
C LEU A 80 -4.74 -4.91 9.76
N ALA A 81 -5.49 -3.81 9.69
CA ALA A 81 -6.94 -3.88 9.59
C ALA A 81 -7.39 -4.53 8.29
N ALA A 82 -6.61 -4.41 7.22
CA ALA A 82 -6.91 -5.02 5.93
C ALA A 82 -6.47 -6.49 5.84
N GLY A 83 -5.91 -7.05 6.92
CA GLY A 83 -5.54 -8.45 6.98
C GLY A 83 -4.08 -8.75 6.69
N ALA A 84 -3.24 -7.72 6.54
CA ALA A 84 -1.81 -7.95 6.37
C ALA A 84 -1.20 -8.43 7.69
N THR A 85 -0.20 -9.29 7.59
CA THR A 85 0.53 -9.75 8.77
C THR A 85 1.73 -8.85 9.03
N SER A 86 2.25 -8.90 10.24
CA SER A 86 3.48 -8.18 10.57
C SER A 86 4.63 -8.61 9.67
N ASP A 87 4.71 -9.90 9.37
CA ASP A 87 5.74 -10.41 8.47
C ASP A 87 5.64 -9.79 7.08
N GLU A 88 4.41 -9.68 6.56
CA GLU A 88 4.22 -9.07 5.26
C GLU A 88 4.60 -7.60 5.26
N ILE A 89 4.26 -6.90 6.35
CA ILE A 89 4.60 -5.48 6.46
C ILE A 89 6.12 -5.30 6.49
N VAL A 90 6.81 -6.10 7.29
CA VAL A 90 8.27 -6.03 7.36
C VAL A 90 8.90 -6.42 6.02
N ALA A 91 8.31 -7.38 5.32
CA ALA A 91 8.82 -7.80 4.02
C ALA A 91 8.76 -6.68 2.97
N THR A 92 7.91 -5.66 3.16
CA THR A 92 7.93 -4.54 2.22
C THR A 92 9.24 -3.77 2.25
N LEU A 93 9.91 -3.74 3.43
CA LEU A 93 11.23 -3.12 3.51
C LEU A 93 12.23 -3.82 2.58
N ASP A 94 12.24 -5.14 2.62
CA ASP A 94 13.11 -5.92 1.75
C ASP A 94 12.72 -5.75 0.29
N ALA A 95 11.42 -5.77 0.02
CA ALA A 95 10.92 -5.73 -1.35
C ALA A 95 11.29 -4.44 -2.08
N VAL A 96 11.33 -3.31 -1.38
CA VAL A 96 11.64 -2.03 -2.03
C VAL A 96 13.14 -1.73 -2.05
N THR A 97 13.95 -2.50 -1.32
CA THR A 97 15.39 -2.23 -1.23
C THR A 97 16.09 -2.18 -2.60
N PRO A 98 15.80 -3.11 -3.54
CA PRO A 98 16.45 -3.02 -4.86
C PRO A 98 16.10 -1.76 -5.64
N VAL A 99 14.98 -1.12 -5.30
CA VAL A 99 14.52 0.07 -6.03
C VAL A 99 15.04 1.34 -5.38
N THR A 100 14.97 1.43 -4.06
CA THR A 100 15.26 2.69 -3.36
C THR A 100 16.62 2.71 -2.66
N GLY A 101 17.27 1.56 -2.51
CA GLY A 101 18.57 1.47 -1.88
C GLY A 101 18.49 1.24 -0.38
N ALA A 102 19.56 0.63 0.16
CA ALA A 102 19.60 0.20 1.56
C ALA A 102 19.54 1.37 2.54
N ALA A 103 20.18 2.49 2.21
CA ALA A 103 20.21 3.63 3.14
C ALA A 103 18.81 4.15 3.46
N ARG A 104 17.96 4.26 2.44
CA ARG A 104 16.59 4.73 2.64
C ARG A 104 15.80 3.73 3.48
N VAL A 105 15.97 2.45 3.19
CA VAL A 105 15.26 1.41 3.93
C VAL A 105 15.67 1.42 5.40
N VAL A 106 16.98 1.51 5.68
CA VAL A 106 17.46 1.54 7.06
C VAL A 106 16.87 2.74 7.83
N GLN A 107 16.75 3.88 7.18
CA GLN A 107 16.13 5.05 7.81
C GLN A 107 14.68 4.80 8.23
N CYS A 108 13.98 3.94 7.49
CA CYS A 108 12.57 3.69 7.75
C CYS A 108 12.33 2.54 8.74
N VAL A 109 13.35 1.71 9.03
CA VAL A 109 13.19 0.56 9.92
C VAL A 109 12.63 0.94 11.29
N PRO A 110 13.15 1.95 12.00
CA PRO A 110 12.59 2.30 13.30
C PRO A 110 11.13 2.76 13.20
N LYS A 111 10.78 3.45 12.13
CA LYS A 111 9.41 3.96 11.95
C LYS A 111 8.42 2.81 11.76
N VAL A 112 8.78 1.83 10.94
CA VAL A 112 7.93 0.66 10.72
C VAL A 112 7.86 -0.17 12.00
N ALA A 113 8.99 -0.37 12.66
CA ALA A 113 9.04 -1.16 13.88
C ALA A 113 8.16 -0.56 14.97
N LEU A 114 8.27 0.76 15.21
CA LEU A 114 7.44 1.42 16.22
C LEU A 114 5.96 1.34 15.88
N ALA A 115 5.62 1.45 14.60
CA ALA A 115 4.23 1.32 14.17
C ALA A 115 3.68 -0.07 14.43
N LEU A 116 4.56 -1.09 14.47
CA LEU A 116 4.19 -2.46 14.82
C LEU A 116 4.28 -2.72 16.33
N GLY A 117 4.68 -1.71 17.11
CA GLY A 117 4.79 -1.86 18.56
C GLY A 117 6.12 -2.41 19.03
N TYR A 118 7.16 -2.39 18.20
CA TYR A 118 8.46 -2.92 18.57
C TYR A 118 9.50 -1.80 18.48
N ASP A 119 10.16 -1.50 19.62
CA ASP A 119 11.20 -0.50 19.66
C ASP A 119 12.54 -1.16 19.38
N VAL A 120 12.94 -1.13 18.12
CA VAL A 120 14.18 -1.73 17.66
C VAL A 120 15.39 -1.09 18.33
N GLU A 121 15.36 0.22 18.54
CA GLU A 121 16.50 0.92 19.13
C GLU A 121 16.70 0.52 20.57
N ALA A 122 15.62 0.44 21.33
CA ALA A 122 15.71 -0.02 22.71
C ALA A 122 16.18 -1.48 22.76
N ALA A 123 15.71 -2.32 21.82
CA ALA A 123 16.14 -3.72 21.78
C ALA A 123 17.62 -3.84 21.51
N LEU A 124 18.17 -2.99 20.63
CA LEU A 124 19.60 -3.02 20.34
C LEU A 124 20.42 -2.55 21.53
N GLU A 125 19.94 -1.58 22.30
CA GLU A 125 20.63 -1.14 23.49
C GLU A 125 20.77 -2.23 24.53
N LEU A 126 19.79 -3.10 24.62
CA LEU A 126 19.84 -4.22 25.56
C LEU A 126 20.90 -5.27 25.17
N LEU A 127 21.30 -5.29 23.91
CA LEU A 127 22.35 -6.21 23.45
C LEU A 127 23.75 -5.64 23.60
N ASP A 128 23.85 -4.34 23.87
CA ASP A 128 25.11 -3.66 23.98
C ASP A 128 25.71 -3.94 25.38
N PRO A 129 26.91 -4.44 25.48
CA PRO A 129 27.52 -4.79 26.78
C PRO A 129 27.82 -3.56 27.61
#